data_5a44fb20e0d932f34fe6cef59d415a7b
#
_entry.id   5a44fb20e0d932f34fe6cef59d415a7b
#
_cell.length_a   1.000
_cell.length_b   1.000
_cell.length_c   1.000
_cell.angle_alpha   90.00
_cell.angle_beta   90.00
_cell.angle_gamma   90.00
#
_symmetry.space_group_name_H-M   'P 1'
#
loop_
_entity.id
_entity.type
_entity.pdbx_description
1 polymer ?
#
loop_
_entity_poly.entity_id
_entity_poly.type
_entity_poly.pdbx_seq_one_letter_code
_entity_poly.pdbx_strand_id
1 'polypeptide(L)'
;MKKMLGCLLLLLLPLATRAQRGGEGFTQQFNRATVLLSTGDTLVGPIMLHRAEETLTMSLADNTVRTLPAVSVQSFAVQGERYDRSRERFYYDDFYAMRQGYYSGNSLYTMPVPRRRERPDTTLVRVFRVYRWNRNNDYSDFRAPGFFEQLSGGPVILLRRERLVQRPISAGASPYGYGYGYGGPGRTVGFYTDVQDSFFLGLPTGTVLALRSPKKDVLAYFQGHSRRIEQYAKDNKLNYTDARELAYIVNYANSLGAGKK
;
A
#
# COMPACT_ATOMS: atom_id res chain seq x y z
N MET A 1 55.45 6.89 8.11
CA MET A 1 54.07 7.25 8.43
C MET A 1 53.12 7.35 7.21
N LYS A 2 53.58 7.52 5.95
CA LYS A 2 52.68 7.62 4.76
C LYS A 2 52.11 6.29 4.25
N LYS A 3 52.64 5.13 4.62
CA LYS A 3 52.17 3.82 4.16
C LYS A 3 51.01 3.23 4.99
N MET A 4 50.77 3.70 6.22
CA MET A 4 49.65 3.22 7.07
C MET A 4 48.32 3.89 6.74
N LEU A 5 48.34 5.07 6.12
CA LEU A 5 47.08 5.80 5.77
C LEU A 5 46.35 5.14 4.60
N GLY A 6 47.06 4.46 3.68
CA GLY A 6 46.46 3.75 2.55
C GLY A 6 45.69 2.50 2.91
N CYS A 7 46.13 1.78 3.96
CA CYS A 7 45.41 0.58 4.42
C CYS A 7 44.10 0.89 5.17
N LEU A 8 44.03 2.04 5.84
CA LEU A 8 42.80 2.46 6.55
C LEU A 8 41.69 2.86 5.58
N LEU A 9 42.02 3.42 4.42
CA LEU A 9 41.04 3.80 3.40
C LEU A 9 40.41 2.58 2.68
N LEU A 10 41.17 1.48 2.54
CA LEU A 10 40.71 0.24 1.92
C LEU A 10 39.75 -0.57 2.82
N LEU A 11 39.83 -0.41 4.13
CA LEU A 11 38.97 -1.07 5.10
C LEU A 11 37.56 -0.43 5.22
N LEU A 12 37.37 0.81 4.73
CA LEU A 12 36.10 1.52 4.76
C LEU A 12 35.20 1.24 3.52
N LEU A 13 35.77 0.66 2.45
CA LEU A 13 35.04 0.37 1.21
C LEU A 13 33.93 -0.72 1.32
N PRO A 14 34.03 -1.78 2.14
CA PRO A 14 32.98 -2.79 2.23
C PRO A 14 31.76 -2.37 3.06
N LEU A 15 31.82 -1.26 3.81
CA LEU A 15 30.67 -0.78 4.61
C LEU A 15 29.66 0.02 3.78
N ALA A 16 30.08 0.58 2.63
CA ALA A 16 29.20 1.37 1.76
C ALA A 16 28.27 0.52 0.88
N THR A 17 28.56 -0.78 0.67
CA THR A 17 27.83 -1.62 -0.28
C THR A 17 26.54 -2.22 0.28
N ARG A 18 26.24 -2.08 1.55
CA ARG A 18 24.99 -2.57 2.15
C ARG A 18 23.82 -1.58 2.11
N ALA A 19 24.07 -0.33 1.76
CA ALA A 19 23.03 0.72 1.76
C ALA A 19 22.12 0.71 0.52
N GLN A 20 22.41 -0.08 -0.51
CA GLN A 20 21.67 -0.08 -1.79
C GLN A 20 20.75 -1.28 -2.03
N ARG A 21 20.36 -2.02 -1.01
CA ARG A 21 19.16 -2.86 -1.13
C ARG A 21 17.94 -1.97 -0.92
N GLY A 22 17.73 -1.03 -1.82
CA GLY A 22 16.45 -0.37 -2.02
C GLY A 22 15.46 -1.46 -2.38
N GLY A 23 14.50 -1.75 -1.50
CA GLY A 23 13.39 -2.63 -1.82
C GLY A 23 12.76 -2.12 -3.11
N GLU A 24 12.46 -3.02 -4.05
CA GLU A 24 11.78 -2.67 -5.30
C GLU A 24 10.56 -1.80 -4.97
N GLY A 25 10.58 -0.57 -5.47
CA GLY A 25 9.54 0.41 -5.18
C GLY A 25 8.18 -0.11 -5.65
N PHE A 26 7.16 0.04 -4.82
CA PHE A 26 5.81 -0.33 -5.22
C PHE A 26 5.33 0.58 -6.35
N THR A 27 5.25 0.03 -7.56
CA THR A 27 4.90 0.73 -8.79
C THR A 27 3.59 0.19 -9.35
N GLN A 28 2.67 1.07 -9.77
CA GLN A 28 1.41 0.73 -10.42
C GLN A 28 1.35 1.42 -11.78
N GLN A 29 0.99 0.66 -12.82
CA GLN A 29 0.86 1.18 -14.19
C GLN A 29 -0.60 1.28 -14.59
N PHE A 30 -0.96 2.39 -15.24
CA PHE A 30 -2.31 2.65 -15.73
C PHE A 30 -2.27 3.07 -17.19
N ASN A 31 -3.17 2.49 -17.99
CA ASN A 31 -3.24 2.77 -19.43
C ASN A 31 -3.77 4.17 -19.74
N ARG A 32 -4.60 4.71 -18.84
CA ARG A 32 -5.23 6.05 -18.98
C ARG A 32 -5.12 6.78 -17.67
N ALA A 33 -4.72 8.03 -17.74
CA ALA A 33 -4.81 8.97 -16.64
C ALA A 33 -5.11 10.36 -17.13
N THR A 34 -5.84 11.11 -16.30
CA THR A 34 -6.02 12.56 -16.40
C THR A 34 -5.45 13.16 -15.13
N VAL A 35 -4.39 13.94 -15.25
CA VAL A 35 -3.66 14.54 -14.13
C VAL A 35 -3.90 16.03 -14.11
N LEU A 36 -4.49 16.56 -13.03
CA LEU A 36 -4.63 17.97 -12.74
C LEU A 36 -3.41 18.44 -11.93
N LEU A 37 -2.65 19.36 -12.51
CA LEU A 37 -1.49 19.96 -11.87
C LEU A 37 -1.89 21.04 -10.86
N SER A 38 -0.99 21.37 -9.96
CA SER A 38 -1.15 22.48 -9.01
C SER A 38 -1.23 23.86 -9.69
N THR A 39 -0.76 23.97 -10.94
CA THR A 39 -0.91 25.15 -11.79
C THR A 39 -2.32 25.32 -12.38
N GLY A 40 -3.17 24.28 -12.32
CA GLY A 40 -4.47 24.23 -12.97
C GLY A 40 -4.46 23.57 -14.36
N ASP A 41 -3.28 23.27 -14.91
CA ASP A 41 -3.14 22.58 -16.20
C ASP A 41 -3.54 21.11 -16.06
N THR A 42 -4.01 20.55 -17.19
CA THR A 42 -4.40 19.13 -17.25
C THR A 42 -3.55 18.38 -18.25
N LEU A 43 -3.01 17.24 -17.82
CA LEU A 43 -2.26 16.32 -18.67
C LEU A 43 -3.04 15.02 -18.84
N VAL A 44 -2.98 14.42 -20.04
CA VAL A 44 -3.66 13.14 -20.34
C VAL A 44 -2.67 12.18 -20.97
N GLY A 45 -2.66 10.93 -20.48
CA GLY A 45 -1.78 9.90 -21.02
C GLY A 45 -1.66 8.70 -20.05
N PRO A 46 -0.94 7.64 -20.45
CA PRO A 46 -0.60 6.54 -19.54
C PRO A 46 0.37 7.01 -18.47
N ILE A 47 0.22 6.47 -17.26
CA ILE A 47 1.10 6.80 -16.13
C ILE A 47 1.64 5.56 -15.42
N MET A 48 2.74 5.78 -14.73
CA MET A 48 3.32 4.90 -13.73
C MET A 48 3.37 5.65 -12.39
N LEU A 49 2.68 5.10 -11.38
CA LEU A 49 2.65 5.63 -10.02
C LEU A 49 3.70 4.94 -9.17
N HIS A 50 4.69 5.69 -8.72
CA HIS A 50 5.76 5.24 -7.82
C HIS A 50 5.36 5.59 -6.38
N ARG A 51 4.84 4.60 -5.65
CA ARG A 51 4.27 4.79 -4.30
C ARG A 51 5.31 5.15 -3.24
N ALA A 52 6.54 4.64 -3.41
CA ALA A 52 7.60 4.90 -2.44
C ALA A 52 8.16 6.32 -2.57
N GLU A 53 8.29 6.81 -3.80
CA GLU A 53 8.89 8.09 -4.15
C GLU A 53 7.86 9.23 -4.19
N GLU A 54 6.56 8.93 -4.11
CA GLU A 54 5.46 9.89 -4.27
C GLU A 54 5.58 10.68 -5.59
N THR A 55 5.82 9.93 -6.68
CA THR A 55 5.98 10.49 -8.02
C THR A 55 5.11 9.76 -9.05
N LEU A 56 4.72 10.50 -10.10
CA LEU A 56 4.11 9.96 -11.30
C LEU A 56 5.10 10.09 -12.45
N THR A 57 5.27 9.04 -13.23
CA THR A 57 5.91 9.11 -14.53
C THR A 57 4.82 9.02 -15.59
N MET A 58 4.70 10.02 -16.47
CA MET A 58 3.68 10.09 -17.51
C MET A 58 4.34 10.12 -18.88
N SER A 59 3.82 9.31 -19.81
CA SER A 59 4.17 9.38 -21.22
C SER A 59 3.16 10.27 -21.93
N LEU A 60 3.64 11.32 -22.61
CA LEU A 60 2.83 12.25 -23.37
C LEU A 60 2.69 11.81 -24.84
N ALA A 61 1.75 12.43 -25.57
CA ALA A 61 1.48 12.09 -26.96
C ALA A 61 2.66 12.35 -27.91
N ASP A 62 3.57 13.24 -27.53
CA ASP A 62 4.82 13.57 -28.26
C ASP A 62 5.97 12.58 -27.94
N ASN A 63 5.68 11.46 -27.28
CA ASN A 63 6.65 10.48 -26.76
C ASN A 63 7.62 11.04 -25.71
N THR A 64 7.39 12.21 -25.17
CA THR A 64 8.16 12.70 -24.02
C THR A 64 7.68 12.03 -22.73
N VAL A 65 8.60 11.86 -21.79
CA VAL A 65 8.31 11.31 -20.47
C VAL A 65 8.50 12.42 -19.44
N ARG A 66 7.44 12.69 -18.65
CA ARG A 66 7.48 13.68 -17.57
C ARG A 66 7.37 12.98 -16.22
N THR A 67 8.24 13.37 -15.29
CA THR A 67 8.14 12.97 -13.89
C THR A 67 7.51 14.10 -13.09
N LEU A 68 6.41 13.78 -12.42
CA LEU A 68 5.58 14.71 -11.65
C LEU A 68 5.62 14.32 -10.17
N PRO A 69 6.35 15.07 -9.31
CA PRO A 69 6.31 14.84 -7.88
C PRO A 69 4.95 15.24 -7.30
N ALA A 70 4.57 14.66 -6.16
CA ALA A 70 3.27 14.92 -5.53
C ALA A 70 3.01 16.42 -5.27
N VAL A 71 4.05 17.23 -5.05
CA VAL A 71 3.92 18.68 -4.84
C VAL A 71 3.41 19.42 -6.08
N SER A 72 3.64 18.90 -7.29
CA SER A 72 3.21 19.53 -8.55
C SER A 72 1.83 19.03 -9.01
N VAL A 73 1.22 18.08 -8.32
CA VAL A 73 -0.06 17.47 -8.68
C VAL A 73 -1.12 17.86 -7.65
N GLN A 74 -2.31 18.23 -8.10
CA GLN A 74 -3.48 18.44 -7.26
C GLN A 74 -4.28 17.14 -7.09
N SER A 75 -4.58 16.50 -8.21
CA SER A 75 -5.33 15.23 -8.25
C SER A 75 -5.12 14.51 -9.56
N PHE A 76 -5.45 13.24 -9.63
CA PHE A 76 -5.50 12.52 -10.89
C PHE A 76 -6.53 11.38 -10.84
N ALA A 77 -7.12 11.11 -12.00
CA ALA A 77 -8.01 9.99 -12.23
C ALA A 77 -7.32 8.98 -13.15
N VAL A 78 -7.44 7.70 -12.86
CA VAL A 78 -6.79 6.62 -13.61
C VAL A 78 -7.78 5.51 -13.94
N GLN A 79 -7.51 4.81 -15.04
CA GLN A 79 -8.28 3.65 -15.49
C GLN A 79 -7.35 2.65 -16.18
N GLY A 80 -7.74 1.37 -16.16
CA GLY A 80 -7.00 0.33 -16.86
C GLY A 80 -5.67 0.00 -16.18
N GLU A 81 -5.72 -0.35 -14.88
CA GLU A 81 -4.53 -0.81 -14.15
C GLU A 81 -3.94 -2.03 -14.84
N ARG A 82 -2.65 -1.95 -15.21
CA ARG A 82 -1.91 -3.08 -15.76
C ARG A 82 -1.47 -3.98 -14.62
N TYR A 83 -1.90 -5.22 -14.72
CA TYR A 83 -1.42 -6.23 -13.81
C TYR A 83 0.02 -6.64 -14.21
N ASP A 84 0.98 -6.37 -13.34
CA ASP A 84 2.36 -6.77 -13.56
C ASP A 84 2.54 -8.26 -13.26
N ARG A 85 2.59 -9.06 -14.34
CA ARG A 85 2.83 -10.51 -14.27
C ARG A 85 4.23 -10.86 -13.74
N SER A 86 5.19 -9.94 -13.81
CA SER A 86 6.53 -10.17 -13.27
C SER A 86 6.49 -10.33 -11.76
N ARG A 87 5.52 -9.66 -11.09
CA ARG A 87 5.28 -9.81 -9.65
C ARG A 87 4.65 -11.15 -9.28
N GLU A 88 3.76 -11.72 -10.13
CA GLU A 88 3.31 -13.12 -9.96
C GLU A 88 4.47 -14.10 -10.10
N ARG A 89 5.40 -13.84 -11.03
CA ARG A 89 6.57 -14.69 -11.28
C ARG A 89 7.53 -14.69 -10.08
N PHE A 90 7.78 -13.54 -9.47
CA PHE A 90 8.58 -13.43 -8.26
C PHE A 90 7.96 -14.23 -7.09
N TYR A 91 6.64 -14.22 -6.99
CA TYR A 91 5.88 -15.05 -6.05
C TYR A 91 5.99 -16.55 -6.34
N TYR A 92 6.01 -16.93 -7.60
CA TYR A 92 6.04 -18.34 -8.03
C TYR A 92 7.46 -18.90 -8.10
N ASP A 93 8.42 -18.13 -8.57
CA ASP A 93 9.80 -18.57 -8.71
C ASP A 93 10.48 -18.78 -7.36
N ASP A 94 10.26 -17.88 -6.39
CA ASP A 94 10.73 -18.11 -5.02
C ASP A 94 10.01 -19.31 -4.36
N PHE A 95 8.74 -19.50 -4.65
CA PHE A 95 7.98 -20.64 -4.19
C PHE A 95 8.48 -21.95 -4.81
N TYR A 96 8.77 -21.96 -6.11
CA TYR A 96 9.30 -23.13 -6.82
C TYR A 96 10.77 -23.39 -6.49
N ALA A 97 11.59 -22.36 -6.34
CA ALA A 97 12.98 -22.50 -5.90
C ALA A 97 13.07 -23.08 -4.47
N MET A 98 12.19 -22.61 -3.57
CA MET A 98 12.06 -23.17 -2.23
C MET A 98 11.57 -24.62 -2.25
N ARG A 99 10.66 -24.96 -3.15
CA ARG A 99 10.14 -26.33 -3.34
C ARG A 99 11.18 -27.29 -3.91
N GLN A 100 12.04 -26.85 -4.85
CA GLN A 100 13.11 -27.67 -5.42
C GLN A 100 14.23 -27.98 -4.41
N GLY A 101 14.53 -27.08 -3.46
CA GLY A 101 15.51 -27.32 -2.39
C GLY A 101 15.07 -28.32 -1.33
N TYR A 102 13.79 -28.67 -1.24
CA TYR A 102 13.22 -29.53 -0.22
C TYR A 102 12.73 -30.91 -0.72
N TYR A 103 12.95 -31.26 -1.98
CA TYR A 103 12.51 -32.53 -2.55
C TYR A 103 13.41 -33.73 -2.21
N SER A 104 14.14 -33.68 -1.11
CA SER A 104 14.83 -34.84 -0.60
C SER A 104 14.15 -35.37 0.67
N GLY A 105 12.97 -35.96 0.52
CA GLY A 105 12.35 -36.77 1.57
C GLY A 105 10.94 -36.32 1.99
N ASN A 106 9.97 -37.07 1.51
CA ASN A 106 8.68 -37.46 2.12
C ASN A 106 7.96 -36.48 3.08
N SER A 107 7.82 -35.20 2.76
CA SER A 107 7.03 -34.30 3.57
C SER A 107 6.03 -33.52 2.70
N LEU A 108 4.78 -33.96 2.75
CA LEU A 108 3.61 -33.25 2.25
C LEU A 108 3.35 -31.98 3.12
N TYR A 109 4.24 -30.98 3.03
CA TYR A 109 3.94 -29.68 3.58
C TYR A 109 2.98 -28.96 2.62
N THR A 110 1.72 -28.94 2.96
CA THR A 110 0.77 -28.00 2.34
C THR A 110 1.15 -26.60 2.78
N MET A 111 2.03 -25.94 2.00
CA MET A 111 2.25 -24.52 2.19
C MET A 111 0.94 -23.79 1.90
N PRO A 112 0.56 -22.78 2.72
CA PRO A 112 -0.58 -21.94 2.38
C PRO A 112 -0.32 -21.30 1.03
N VAL A 113 -1.11 -21.70 0.03
CA VAL A 113 -1.08 -21.05 -1.29
C VAL A 113 -1.48 -19.60 -1.07
N PRO A 114 -0.65 -18.62 -1.45
CA PRO A 114 -1.04 -17.23 -1.38
C PRO A 114 -2.37 -17.07 -2.11
N ARG A 115 -3.37 -16.43 -1.47
CA ARG A 115 -4.65 -16.18 -2.11
C ARG A 115 -4.37 -15.43 -3.41
N ARG A 116 -4.78 -16.02 -4.55
CA ARG A 116 -4.64 -15.39 -5.85
C ARG A 116 -5.35 -14.04 -5.77
N ARG A 117 -4.59 -12.96 -5.95
CA ARG A 117 -5.16 -11.62 -5.95
C ARG A 117 -6.15 -11.56 -7.13
N GLU A 118 -7.37 -11.12 -6.87
CA GLU A 118 -8.33 -10.86 -7.92
C GLU A 118 -7.72 -9.88 -8.92
N ARG A 119 -7.91 -10.15 -10.22
CA ARG A 119 -7.44 -9.22 -11.25
C ARG A 119 -8.10 -7.88 -11.02
N PRO A 120 -7.36 -6.76 -11.03
CA PRO A 120 -7.96 -5.46 -10.88
C PRO A 120 -8.99 -5.24 -12.00
N ASP A 121 -10.15 -4.70 -11.63
CA ASP A 121 -11.17 -4.29 -12.60
C ASP A 121 -10.61 -3.14 -13.44
N THR A 122 -10.30 -3.43 -14.71
CA THR A 122 -9.71 -2.46 -15.63
C THR A 122 -10.70 -1.39 -16.07
N THR A 123 -11.99 -1.54 -15.79
CA THR A 123 -13.03 -0.55 -16.11
C THR A 123 -13.21 0.48 -15.00
N LEU A 124 -12.76 0.16 -13.78
CA LEU A 124 -12.89 1.02 -12.63
C LEU A 124 -12.04 2.28 -12.77
N VAL A 125 -12.67 3.43 -12.61
CA VAL A 125 -11.98 4.72 -12.49
C VAL A 125 -11.60 4.92 -11.02
N ARG A 126 -10.30 5.05 -10.77
CA ARG A 126 -9.74 5.36 -9.44
C ARG A 126 -9.31 6.82 -9.41
N VAL A 127 -9.69 7.53 -8.36
CA VAL A 127 -9.34 8.96 -8.18
C VAL A 127 -8.34 9.09 -7.05
N PHE A 128 -7.28 9.84 -7.31
CA PHE A 128 -6.25 10.12 -6.32
C PHE A 128 -6.17 11.62 -6.04
N ARG A 129 -5.93 11.97 -4.77
CA ARG A 129 -5.71 13.34 -4.31
C ARG A 129 -4.41 13.45 -3.54
N VAL A 130 -3.85 14.65 -3.55
CA VAL A 130 -2.65 14.96 -2.78
C VAL A 130 -3.05 15.53 -1.43
N TYR A 131 -2.50 14.94 -0.36
CA TYR A 131 -2.61 15.45 1.00
C TYR A 131 -1.23 15.55 1.63
N ARG A 132 -1.04 16.52 2.53
CA ARG A 132 0.15 16.60 3.37
C ARG A 132 -0.04 15.72 4.60
N TRP A 133 0.90 14.84 4.86
CA TRP A 133 0.83 13.89 5.96
C TRP A 133 2.21 13.60 6.55
N ASN A 134 2.24 13.18 7.81
CA ASN A 134 3.43 12.66 8.44
C ASN A 134 3.59 11.17 8.06
N ARG A 135 4.49 10.90 7.11
CA ARG A 135 4.70 9.56 6.55
C ARG A 135 5.19 8.56 7.60
N ASN A 136 6.08 8.98 8.45
CA ASN A 136 6.72 8.11 9.44
C ASN A 136 5.89 8.01 10.72
N ASN A 137 4.86 8.86 10.85
CA ASN A 137 4.08 9.02 12.09
C ASN A 137 5.00 9.21 13.30
N ASP A 138 6.11 9.91 13.06
CA ASP A 138 7.06 10.35 14.08
C ASP A 138 6.54 11.61 14.79
N TYR A 139 7.26 12.06 15.81
CA TYR A 139 6.91 13.27 16.56
C TYR A 139 7.25 14.58 15.82
N SER A 140 7.73 14.49 14.57
CA SER A 140 8.04 15.68 13.78
C SER A 140 6.77 16.31 13.20
N ASP A 141 6.73 17.63 13.14
CA ASP A 141 5.66 18.36 12.45
C ASP A 141 5.83 18.35 10.92
N PHE A 142 6.84 17.64 10.41
CA PHE A 142 7.11 17.58 9.00
C PHE A 142 6.04 16.77 8.28
N ARG A 143 5.36 17.43 7.34
CA ARG A 143 4.32 16.82 6.50
C ARG A 143 4.70 16.93 5.04
N ALA A 144 5.00 15.80 4.43
CA ALA A 144 5.25 15.70 3.00
C ALA A 144 3.95 15.50 2.21
N PRO A 145 3.84 15.99 0.97
CA PRO A 145 2.75 15.65 0.08
C PRO A 145 2.82 14.17 -0.31
N GLY A 146 1.66 13.51 -0.41
CA GLY A 146 1.57 12.13 -0.83
C GLY A 146 0.25 11.84 -1.53
N PHE A 147 0.23 10.79 -2.36
CA PHE A 147 -0.93 10.38 -3.11
C PHE A 147 -1.83 9.45 -2.32
N PHE A 148 -3.09 9.82 -2.20
CA PHE A 148 -4.15 9.04 -1.55
C PHE A 148 -5.27 8.75 -2.53
N GLU A 149 -5.70 7.52 -2.61
CA GLU A 149 -6.90 7.16 -3.36
C GLU A 149 -8.14 7.56 -2.59
N GLN A 150 -9.05 8.26 -3.26
CA GLN A 150 -10.33 8.68 -2.72
C GLN A 150 -11.36 7.56 -2.87
N LEU A 151 -11.93 7.10 -1.77
CA LEU A 151 -12.94 6.04 -1.77
C LEU A 151 -14.37 6.55 -1.50
N SER A 152 -14.51 7.72 -0.87
CA SER A 152 -15.82 8.28 -0.54
C SER A 152 -15.93 9.77 -0.95
N GLY A 153 -17.14 10.31 -0.91
CA GLY A 153 -17.43 11.72 -1.09
C GLY A 153 -17.74 12.44 0.23
N GLY A 154 -18.13 13.70 0.12
CA GLY A 154 -18.58 14.52 1.26
C GLY A 154 -17.48 15.31 1.94
N PRO A 155 -17.80 15.97 3.09
CA PRO A 155 -16.86 16.82 3.79
C PRO A 155 -15.70 16.04 4.45
N VAL A 156 -15.95 14.81 4.88
CA VAL A 156 -14.92 13.90 5.38
C VAL A 156 -14.77 12.80 4.35
N ILE A 157 -13.57 12.65 3.81
CA ILE A 157 -13.28 11.75 2.69
C ILE A 157 -12.54 10.52 3.21
N LEU A 158 -13.05 9.32 2.91
CA LEU A 158 -12.27 8.09 3.13
C LEU A 158 -11.18 8.00 2.08
N LEU A 159 -9.96 7.84 2.52
CA LEU A 159 -8.76 7.72 1.71
C LEU A 159 -8.12 6.36 1.92
N ARG A 160 -7.53 5.80 0.85
CA ARG A 160 -6.77 4.55 0.88
C ARG A 160 -5.35 4.76 0.40
N ARG A 161 -4.42 4.05 1.05
CA ARG A 161 -3.04 3.86 0.55
C ARG A 161 -2.70 2.38 0.57
N GLU A 162 -2.25 1.90 -0.55
CA GLU A 162 -1.68 0.56 -0.69
C GLU A 162 -0.17 0.62 -0.39
N ARG A 163 0.33 -0.33 0.36
CA ARG A 163 1.77 -0.49 0.64
C ARG A 163 2.19 -1.95 0.54
N LEU A 164 3.43 -2.19 0.16
CA LEU A 164 4.03 -3.52 0.24
C LEU A 164 4.45 -3.81 1.68
N VAL A 165 4.07 -4.97 2.17
CA VAL A 165 4.50 -5.49 3.48
C VAL A 165 5.10 -6.87 3.31
N GLN A 166 6.24 -7.11 3.95
CA GLN A 166 6.82 -8.44 4.00
C GLN A 166 6.16 -9.22 5.14
N ARG A 167 5.62 -10.39 4.82
CA ARG A 167 5.03 -11.31 5.78
C ARG A 167 5.90 -12.55 5.92
N PRO A 168 6.21 -12.99 7.14
CA PRO A 168 6.97 -14.22 7.36
C PRO A 168 6.14 -15.44 6.94
N ILE A 169 6.80 -16.40 6.31
CA ILE A 169 6.27 -17.74 6.08
C ILE A 169 6.73 -18.58 7.26
N SER A 170 5.80 -18.99 8.11
CA SER A 170 6.08 -19.90 9.21
C SER A 170 6.04 -21.34 8.71
N ALA A 171 7.01 -22.16 9.06
CA ALA A 171 6.90 -23.60 8.89
C ALA A 171 5.72 -24.07 9.74
N GLY A 172 4.65 -24.56 9.08
CA GLY A 172 3.49 -25.09 9.79
C GLY A 172 3.90 -26.23 10.71
N ALA A 173 3.35 -26.26 11.92
CA ALA A 173 3.42 -27.45 12.76
C ALA A 173 2.80 -28.62 11.98
N SER A 174 3.56 -29.68 11.74
CA SER A 174 3.03 -30.91 11.13
C SER A 174 1.90 -31.43 12.04
N PRO A 175 0.68 -31.68 11.52
CA PRO A 175 -0.38 -32.28 12.33
C PRO A 175 -0.07 -33.73 12.75
N TYR A 176 0.96 -34.34 12.18
CA TYR A 176 1.46 -35.67 12.56
C TYR A 176 2.79 -35.52 13.27
N GLY A 177 2.77 -35.50 14.61
CA GLY A 177 3.89 -35.26 15.51
C GLY A 177 5.00 -36.33 15.53
N TYR A 178 5.35 -36.94 14.41
CA TYR A 178 6.48 -37.84 14.26
C TYR A 178 7.53 -37.23 13.32
N GLY A 179 8.32 -36.32 13.83
CA GLY A 179 9.46 -35.74 13.11
C GLY A 179 10.53 -35.38 14.13
N TYR A 180 11.53 -36.23 14.31
CA TYR A 180 12.80 -35.85 14.91
C TYR A 180 13.48 -34.79 14.05
N GLY A 181 13.05 -33.56 14.16
CA GLY A 181 13.64 -32.42 13.46
C GLY A 181 13.67 -31.21 14.39
N TYR A 182 14.86 -30.67 14.60
CA TYR A 182 15.14 -29.46 15.38
C TYR A 182 14.43 -28.20 14.79
N GLY A 183 13.11 -28.19 14.78
CA GLY A 183 12.29 -27.08 14.32
C GLY A 183 11.16 -26.83 15.29
N GLY A 184 11.42 -26.04 16.33
CA GLY A 184 10.38 -25.59 17.24
C GLY A 184 9.27 -24.85 16.51
N PRO A 185 8.04 -24.79 17.06
CA PRO A 185 6.93 -24.03 16.50
C PRO A 185 7.34 -22.56 16.37
N GLY A 186 7.23 -22.01 15.15
CA GLY A 186 7.50 -20.60 14.90
C GLY A 186 8.75 -20.28 14.06
N ARG A 187 9.47 -21.28 13.50
CA ARG A 187 10.61 -21.00 12.64
C ARG A 187 10.14 -20.36 11.33
N THR A 188 10.56 -19.12 11.08
CA THR A 188 10.37 -18.45 9.79
C THR A 188 11.24 -19.10 8.74
N VAL A 189 10.63 -19.63 7.67
CA VAL A 189 11.32 -20.31 6.55
C VAL A 189 11.52 -19.38 5.35
N GLY A 190 10.91 -18.19 5.36
CA GLY A 190 11.02 -17.20 4.30
C GLY A 190 10.08 -16.03 4.53
N PHE A 191 10.02 -15.13 3.56
CA PHE A 191 9.13 -13.98 3.56
C PHE A 191 8.42 -13.92 2.21
N TYR A 192 7.17 -13.49 2.20
CA TYR A 192 6.48 -13.10 1.00
C TYR A 192 6.03 -11.65 1.09
N THR A 193 5.94 -10.99 -0.06
CA THR A 193 5.46 -9.62 -0.14
C THR A 193 3.96 -9.62 -0.41
N ASP A 194 3.21 -8.87 0.40
CA ASP A 194 1.77 -8.70 0.28
C ASP A 194 1.43 -7.22 0.16
N VAL A 195 0.31 -6.91 -0.50
CA VAL A 195 -0.20 -5.54 -0.57
C VAL A 195 -1.21 -5.35 0.54
N GLN A 196 -0.93 -4.42 1.44
CA GLN A 196 -1.80 -4.06 2.54
C GLN A 196 -2.41 -2.69 2.32
N ASP A 197 -3.73 -2.60 2.50
CA ASP A 197 -4.45 -1.34 2.54
C ASP A 197 -4.26 -0.65 3.90
N SER A 198 -4.09 0.66 3.84
CA SER A 198 -4.14 1.54 4.99
C SER A 198 -5.18 2.62 4.73
N PHE A 199 -6.09 2.82 5.70
CA PHE A 199 -7.18 3.77 5.56
C PHE A 199 -6.92 5.05 6.36
N PHE A 200 -7.45 6.16 5.85
CA PHE A 200 -7.32 7.48 6.45
C PHE A 200 -8.61 8.27 6.26
N LEU A 201 -8.88 9.24 7.12
CA LEU A 201 -9.89 10.27 6.87
C LEU A 201 -9.20 11.56 6.43
N GLY A 202 -9.54 12.03 5.24
CA GLY A 202 -9.21 13.37 4.77
C GLY A 202 -10.24 14.36 5.32
N LEU A 203 -9.78 15.31 6.10
CA LEU A 203 -10.63 16.28 6.80
C LEU A 203 -10.79 17.57 5.98
N PRO A 204 -11.87 18.34 6.19
CA PRO A 204 -12.08 19.63 5.51
C PRO A 204 -10.95 20.64 5.76
N THR A 205 -10.22 20.48 6.85
CA THR A 205 -9.04 21.29 7.21
C THR A 205 -7.80 20.98 6.35
N GLY A 206 -7.88 20.00 5.43
CA GLY A 206 -6.72 19.53 4.65
C GLY A 206 -5.79 18.61 5.42
N THR A 207 -6.15 18.21 6.64
CA THR A 207 -5.41 17.25 7.44
C THR A 207 -5.85 15.82 7.16
N VAL A 208 -4.97 14.86 7.45
CA VAL A 208 -5.21 13.43 7.27
C VAL A 208 -5.11 12.73 8.62
N LEU A 209 -6.15 11.97 8.97
CA LEU A 209 -6.20 11.15 10.18
C LEU A 209 -6.05 9.67 9.80
N ALA A 210 -5.02 9.00 10.29
CA ALA A 210 -4.81 7.57 10.05
C ALA A 210 -5.80 6.72 10.85
N LEU A 211 -6.44 5.75 10.19
CA LEU A 211 -7.35 4.78 10.80
C LEU A 211 -6.55 3.52 11.17
N ARG A 212 -6.02 3.46 12.40
CA ARG A 212 -5.31 2.27 12.90
C ARG A 212 -6.27 1.14 13.26
N SER A 213 -7.41 1.51 13.82
CA SER A 213 -8.54 0.65 14.13
C SER A 213 -9.79 1.23 13.48
N PRO A 214 -10.09 0.94 12.19
CA PRO A 214 -11.08 1.69 11.41
C PRO A 214 -12.43 1.86 12.10
N LYS A 215 -12.98 0.80 12.72
CA LYS A 215 -14.24 0.89 13.47
C LYS A 215 -14.14 1.91 14.60
N LYS A 216 -13.14 1.76 15.47
CA LYS A 216 -12.97 2.61 16.66
C LYS A 216 -12.73 4.06 16.25
N ASP A 217 -11.85 4.27 15.28
CA ASP A 217 -11.39 5.62 14.91
C ASP A 217 -12.49 6.40 14.17
N VAL A 218 -13.26 5.73 13.28
CA VAL A 218 -14.43 6.33 12.60
C VAL A 218 -15.51 6.69 13.62
N LEU A 219 -15.86 5.78 14.55
CA LEU A 219 -16.87 6.04 15.56
C LEU A 219 -16.44 7.15 16.54
N ALA A 220 -15.14 7.23 16.85
CA ALA A 220 -14.59 8.30 17.68
C ALA A 220 -14.63 9.66 16.97
N TYR A 221 -14.30 9.71 15.67
CA TYR A 221 -14.38 10.94 14.89
C TYR A 221 -15.82 11.46 14.78
N PHE A 222 -16.78 10.59 14.53
CA PHE A 222 -18.21 10.89 14.42
C PHE A 222 -18.96 10.64 15.74
N GLN A 223 -18.34 10.92 16.89
CA GLN A 223 -18.84 10.55 18.22
C GLN A 223 -20.32 10.92 18.47
N GLY A 224 -20.80 12.08 17.95
CA GLY A 224 -22.20 12.52 18.07
C GLY A 224 -23.21 11.62 17.35
N HIS A 225 -22.78 10.78 16.43
CA HIS A 225 -23.60 9.88 15.62
C HIS A 225 -23.18 8.42 15.69
N SER A 226 -22.24 8.07 16.57
CA SER A 226 -21.60 6.75 16.64
C SER A 226 -22.60 5.59 16.70
N ARG A 227 -23.64 5.69 17.55
CA ARG A 227 -24.69 4.65 17.67
C ARG A 227 -25.45 4.43 16.36
N ARG A 228 -25.79 5.50 15.65
CA ARG A 228 -26.52 5.40 14.36
C ARG A 228 -25.64 4.81 13.27
N ILE A 229 -24.34 5.16 13.24
CA ILE A 229 -23.36 4.63 12.29
C ILE A 229 -23.15 3.13 12.57
N GLU A 230 -23.00 2.73 13.82
CA GLU A 230 -22.82 1.34 14.20
C GLU A 230 -24.05 0.49 13.85
N GLN A 231 -25.26 1.02 14.11
CA GLN A 231 -26.51 0.36 13.75
C GLN A 231 -26.62 0.19 12.22
N TYR A 232 -26.35 1.25 11.45
CA TYR A 232 -26.34 1.18 9.99
C TYR A 232 -25.38 0.11 9.46
N ALA A 233 -24.14 0.07 9.99
CA ALA A 233 -23.17 -0.94 9.58
C ALA A 233 -23.64 -2.36 9.91
N LYS A 234 -24.28 -2.57 11.07
CA LYS A 234 -24.84 -3.85 11.49
C LYS A 234 -26.01 -4.29 10.62
N ASP A 235 -26.98 -3.40 10.38
CA ASP A 235 -28.19 -3.70 9.60
C ASP A 235 -27.86 -4.04 8.15
N ASN A 236 -26.84 -3.40 7.58
CA ASN A 236 -26.35 -3.66 6.22
C ASN A 236 -25.20 -4.68 6.16
N LYS A 237 -24.83 -5.30 7.30
CA LYS A 237 -23.73 -6.29 7.40
C LYS A 237 -22.39 -5.78 6.84
N LEU A 238 -22.07 -4.51 7.05
CA LEU A 238 -20.88 -3.85 6.53
C LEU A 238 -19.66 -4.08 7.44
N ASN A 239 -18.53 -4.36 6.82
CA ASN A 239 -17.26 -4.59 7.49
C ASN A 239 -16.37 -3.33 7.42
N TYR A 240 -15.84 -2.88 8.55
CA TYR A 240 -14.96 -1.73 8.65
C TYR A 240 -13.54 -1.97 8.08
N THR A 241 -13.20 -3.21 7.72
CA THR A 241 -11.90 -3.54 7.12
C THR A 241 -11.93 -3.69 5.60
N ASP A 242 -13.12 -3.76 5.01
CA ASP A 242 -13.30 -3.74 3.57
C ASP A 242 -13.38 -2.31 3.05
N ALA A 243 -12.65 -2.01 1.98
CA ALA A 243 -12.51 -0.65 1.43
C ALA A 243 -13.85 -0.07 0.94
N ARG A 244 -14.67 -0.89 0.24
CA ARG A 244 -15.95 -0.48 -0.32
C ARG A 244 -16.99 -0.29 0.78
N GLU A 245 -17.06 -1.25 1.70
CA GLU A 245 -18.02 -1.23 2.79
C GLU A 245 -17.73 -0.10 3.77
N LEU A 246 -16.45 0.16 4.07
CA LEU A 246 -16.04 1.31 4.87
C LEU A 246 -16.38 2.64 4.18
N ALA A 247 -16.30 2.72 2.84
CA ALA A 247 -16.73 3.90 2.10
C ALA A 247 -18.23 4.16 2.26
N TYR A 248 -19.06 3.13 2.24
CA TYR A 248 -20.51 3.28 2.52
C TYR A 248 -20.76 3.80 3.95
N ILE A 249 -20.03 3.26 4.93
CA ILE A 249 -20.15 3.71 6.33
C ILE A 249 -19.77 5.20 6.46
N VAL A 250 -18.67 5.64 5.85
CA VAL A 250 -18.23 7.04 5.90
C VAL A 250 -19.21 7.97 5.15
N ASN A 251 -19.72 7.54 3.99
CA ASN A 251 -20.76 8.30 3.26
C ASN A 251 -22.04 8.47 4.10
N TYR A 252 -22.49 7.42 4.78
CA TYR A 252 -23.61 7.50 5.69
C TYR A 252 -23.32 8.45 6.87
N ALA A 253 -22.12 8.35 7.46
CA ALA A 253 -21.73 9.25 8.55
C ALA A 253 -21.75 10.73 8.12
N ASN A 254 -21.26 11.02 6.91
CA ASN A 254 -21.33 12.36 6.32
C ASN A 254 -22.77 12.87 6.15
N SER A 255 -23.69 12.00 5.73
CA SER A 255 -25.11 12.37 5.56
C SER A 255 -25.78 12.77 6.88
N LEU A 256 -25.35 12.19 8.01
CA LEU A 256 -25.85 12.55 9.33
C LEU A 256 -25.35 13.93 9.80
N GLY A 257 -24.17 14.35 9.37
CA GLY A 257 -23.61 15.67 9.69
C GLY A 257 -24.16 16.80 8.82
N ALA A 258 -24.60 16.51 7.60
CA ALA A 258 -25.14 17.49 6.66
C ALA A 258 -26.53 18.06 7.06
N GLY A 259 -27.24 17.39 7.98
CA GLY A 259 -28.56 17.83 8.46
C GLY A 259 -28.56 18.90 9.57
N LYS A 260 -27.38 19.39 9.98
CA LYS A 260 -27.26 20.48 10.97
C LYS A 260 -26.65 21.71 10.28
N LYS A 261 -27.43 22.42 9.50
CA LYS A 261 -27.23 23.84 9.17
C LYS A 261 -28.41 24.62 9.69
#